data_e44418c3e1b7d45a1a72fddac0137694
#
_entry.id   e44418c3e1b7d45a1a72fddac0137694
#
_cell.length_a   1.000
_cell.length_b   1.000
_cell.length_c   1.000
_cell.angle_alpha   90.00
_cell.angle_beta   90.00
_cell.angle_gamma   90.00
#
_symmetry.space_group_name_H-M   'P 1'
#
loop_
_entity.id
_entity.type
_entity.pdbx_description
1 polymer ?
#
loop_
_entity_poly.entity_id
_entity_poly.type
_entity_poly.pdbx_seq_one_letter_code
_entity_poly.pdbx_strand_id
1 'polypeptide(L)'
;MHAVHTIPAAFSLADCDRILVQAATAVPEDAKLVGQTKDHNIRRADLVWLDNVPDTGWGMDAIIDLVRVANRDTYQFDLTEFMESLQVAHYDSAREGHFDWHSDIGDGRIAAKRKLTLVAQLSEPDAYVGGLLEVMPSSHTVTANTARGS
;
A
#
# COMPACT_ATOMS: atom_id res chain seq x y z
N MET A 1 -14.99 12.79 10.57
CA MET A 1 -13.70 12.55 9.88
C MET A 1 -13.82 11.24 9.11
N HIS A 2 -13.55 11.24 7.81
CA HIS A 2 -13.53 10.02 7.02
C HIS A 2 -12.25 9.23 7.37
N ALA A 3 -12.39 8.00 7.83
CA ALA A 3 -11.24 7.17 8.14
C ALA A 3 -10.67 6.48 6.88
N VAL A 4 -11.55 6.21 5.91
CA VAL A 4 -11.20 5.60 4.62
C VAL A 4 -11.78 6.45 3.50
N HIS A 5 -10.98 6.73 2.49
CA HIS A 5 -11.37 7.41 1.27
C HIS A 5 -10.98 6.53 0.08
N THR A 6 -11.94 6.15 -0.73
CA THR A 6 -11.71 5.32 -1.91
C THR A 6 -11.74 6.19 -3.16
N ILE A 7 -10.74 6.03 -4.02
CA ILE A 7 -10.65 6.69 -5.32
C ILE A 7 -10.78 5.60 -6.40
N PRO A 8 -11.97 5.40 -6.99
CA PRO A 8 -12.16 4.39 -8.02
C PRO A 8 -11.33 4.74 -9.27
N ALA A 9 -10.72 3.72 -9.88
CA ALA A 9 -9.92 3.88 -11.10
C ALA A 9 -8.85 5.00 -11.00
N ALA A 10 -8.24 5.15 -9.82
CA ALA A 10 -7.15 6.10 -9.61
C ALA A 10 -5.94 5.81 -10.51
N PHE A 11 -5.71 4.53 -10.80
CA PHE A 11 -4.77 4.07 -11.80
C PHE A 11 -5.50 3.37 -12.93
N SER A 12 -5.08 3.62 -14.17
CA SER A 12 -5.57 2.86 -15.31
C SER A 12 -5.10 1.39 -15.23
N LEU A 13 -5.78 0.49 -15.93
CA LEU A 13 -5.33 -0.90 -16.03
C LEU A 13 -3.92 -0.99 -16.65
N ALA A 14 -3.62 -0.12 -17.60
CA ALA A 14 -2.28 -0.03 -18.20
C ALA A 14 -1.21 0.41 -17.18
N ASP A 15 -1.54 1.33 -16.27
CA ASP A 15 -0.62 1.74 -15.21
C ASP A 15 -0.40 0.59 -14.21
N CYS A 16 -1.45 -0.16 -13.85
CA CYS A 16 -1.32 -1.35 -13.02
C CYS A 16 -0.41 -2.40 -13.67
N ASP A 17 -0.62 -2.68 -14.95
CA ASP A 17 0.24 -3.60 -15.72
C ASP A 17 1.69 -3.11 -15.76
N ARG A 18 1.90 -1.83 -16.01
CA ARG A 18 3.22 -1.22 -16.06
C ARG A 18 3.97 -1.38 -14.74
N ILE A 19 3.34 -1.10 -13.60
CA ILE A 19 3.95 -1.28 -12.28
C ILE A 19 4.30 -2.75 -12.04
N LEU A 20 3.41 -3.67 -12.35
CA LEU A 20 3.66 -5.10 -12.15
C LEU A 20 4.81 -5.62 -13.02
N VAL A 21 4.87 -5.19 -14.28
CA VAL A 21 5.97 -5.54 -15.20
C VAL A 21 7.30 -4.98 -14.71
N GLN A 22 7.32 -3.72 -14.27
CA GLN A 22 8.54 -3.10 -13.72
C GLN A 22 8.96 -3.77 -12.42
N ALA A 23 8.05 -4.03 -11.49
CA ALA A 23 8.37 -4.72 -10.24
C ALA A 23 8.90 -6.15 -10.47
N ALA A 24 8.43 -6.85 -11.49
CA ALA A 24 8.88 -8.20 -11.83
C ALA A 24 10.36 -8.26 -12.29
N THR A 25 10.98 -7.13 -12.61
CA THR A 25 12.41 -7.08 -12.97
C THR A 25 13.35 -7.13 -11.76
N ALA A 26 12.83 -6.89 -10.55
CA ALA A 26 13.59 -6.90 -9.31
C ALA A 26 13.42 -8.21 -8.55
N VAL A 27 14.40 -8.54 -7.72
CA VAL A 27 14.31 -9.68 -6.80
C VAL A 27 13.50 -9.24 -5.58
N PRO A 28 12.40 -9.93 -5.25
CA PRO A 28 11.62 -9.60 -4.07
C PRO A 28 12.38 -9.82 -2.76
N GLU A 29 12.09 -9.00 -1.78
CA GLU A 29 12.56 -9.17 -0.40
C GLU A 29 11.44 -9.71 0.48
N ASP A 30 11.80 -10.51 1.48
CA ASP A 30 10.89 -10.92 2.53
C ASP A 30 10.50 -9.71 3.41
N ALA A 31 9.21 -9.52 3.64
CA ALA A 31 8.71 -8.37 4.38
C ALA A 31 9.22 -8.34 5.82
N LYS A 32 9.57 -7.15 6.30
CA LYS A 32 9.98 -6.88 7.67
C LYS A 32 8.94 -6.00 8.37
N LEU A 33 8.89 -6.08 9.68
CA LEU A 33 8.13 -5.18 10.53
C LEU A 33 8.92 -3.88 10.80
N VAL A 34 8.27 -2.90 11.43
CA VAL A 34 8.94 -1.73 11.98
C VAL A 34 10.07 -2.19 12.92
N GLY A 35 11.25 -1.57 12.78
CA GLY A 35 12.45 -2.03 13.52
C GLY A 35 13.23 -3.13 12.83
N GLN A 36 12.92 -3.46 11.57
CA GLN A 36 13.65 -4.42 10.72
C GLN A 36 13.60 -5.87 11.19
N THR A 37 12.65 -6.22 12.08
CA THR A 37 12.41 -7.60 12.48
C THR A 37 11.53 -8.33 11.48
N LYS A 38 11.75 -9.63 11.32
CA LYS A 38 10.87 -10.52 10.54
C LYS A 38 10.03 -11.35 11.50
N ASP A 39 8.72 -11.32 11.35
CA ASP A 39 7.80 -12.21 12.05
C ASP A 39 6.71 -12.68 11.08
N HIS A 40 6.85 -13.90 10.59
CA HIS A 40 5.92 -14.47 9.63
C HIS A 40 4.53 -14.81 10.22
N ASN A 41 4.35 -14.74 11.52
CA ASN A 41 3.03 -14.84 12.13
C ASN A 41 2.27 -13.51 12.04
N ILE A 42 2.98 -12.39 11.94
CA ILE A 42 2.40 -11.05 11.82
C ILE A 42 2.33 -10.62 10.34
N ARG A 43 3.43 -10.78 9.60
CA ARG A 43 3.49 -10.42 8.18
C ARG A 43 4.25 -11.44 7.37
N ARG A 44 3.60 -11.93 6.31
CA ARG A 44 4.19 -12.82 5.32
C ARG A 44 3.87 -12.32 3.93
N ALA A 45 4.81 -11.64 3.31
CA ALA A 45 4.69 -11.05 1.99
C ALA A 45 6.07 -10.91 1.34
N ASP A 46 6.10 -10.90 0.02
CA ASP A 46 7.26 -10.52 -0.76
C ASP A 46 7.12 -9.06 -1.19
N LEU A 47 8.19 -8.27 -1.03
CA LEU A 47 8.21 -6.85 -1.32
C LEU A 47 9.19 -6.51 -2.42
N VAL A 48 8.80 -5.62 -3.31
CA VAL A 48 9.69 -4.91 -4.23
C VAL A 48 9.62 -3.43 -3.93
N TRP A 49 10.76 -2.84 -3.59
CA TRP A 49 10.89 -1.39 -3.41
C TRP A 49 11.10 -0.72 -4.77
N LEU A 50 10.20 0.16 -5.16
CA LEU A 50 10.25 0.78 -6.48
C LEU A 50 11.43 1.73 -6.66
N ASP A 51 12.01 2.26 -5.59
CA ASP A 51 13.25 3.05 -5.66
C ASP A 51 14.44 2.25 -6.22
N ASN A 52 14.39 0.93 -6.11
CA ASN A 52 15.41 0.02 -6.64
C ASN A 52 15.10 -0.44 -8.07
N VAL A 53 14.02 0.04 -8.67
CA VAL A 53 13.58 -0.33 -10.02
C VAL A 53 13.67 0.90 -10.94
N PRO A 54 14.41 0.82 -12.06
CA PRO A 54 14.52 1.95 -12.98
C PRO A 54 13.17 2.42 -13.53
N ASP A 55 13.08 3.71 -13.83
CA ASP A 55 11.95 4.33 -14.52
C ASP A 55 10.58 4.21 -13.82
N THR A 56 10.57 4.11 -12.50
CA THR A 56 9.34 4.01 -11.68
C THR A 56 8.91 5.34 -11.03
N GLY A 57 9.65 6.41 -11.23
CA GLY A 57 9.38 7.73 -10.62
C GLY A 57 7.98 8.26 -10.92
N TRP A 58 7.40 7.91 -12.08
CA TRP A 58 6.03 8.27 -12.43
C TRP A 58 4.98 7.76 -11.44
N GLY A 59 5.22 6.61 -10.82
CA GLY A 59 4.34 6.04 -9.79
C GLY A 59 4.32 6.90 -8.53
N MET A 60 5.49 7.37 -8.09
CA MET A 60 5.58 8.31 -6.96
C MET A 60 4.87 9.62 -7.28
N ASP A 61 5.08 10.20 -8.46
CA ASP A 61 4.43 11.44 -8.87
C ASP A 61 2.90 11.29 -8.85
N ALA A 62 2.37 10.18 -9.39
CA ALA A 62 0.95 9.88 -9.39
C ALA A 62 0.39 9.75 -7.96
N ILE A 63 1.10 9.04 -7.07
CA ILE A 63 0.71 8.88 -5.66
C ILE A 63 0.69 10.21 -4.94
N ILE A 64 1.71 11.04 -5.12
CA ILE A 64 1.78 12.37 -4.50
C ILE A 64 0.57 13.22 -4.91
N ASP A 65 0.22 13.21 -6.19
CA ASP A 65 -0.93 13.97 -6.68
C ASP A 65 -2.25 13.45 -6.11
N LEU A 66 -2.45 12.13 -6.05
CA LEU A 66 -3.64 11.52 -5.44
C LEU A 66 -3.76 11.89 -3.95
N VAL A 67 -2.68 11.77 -3.19
CA VAL A 67 -2.67 12.10 -1.76
C VAL A 67 -2.93 13.59 -1.54
N ARG A 68 -2.35 14.48 -2.35
CA ARG A 68 -2.59 15.92 -2.25
C ARG A 68 -4.06 16.28 -2.45
N VAL A 69 -4.70 15.69 -3.46
CA VAL A 69 -6.13 15.91 -3.74
C VAL A 69 -6.98 15.35 -2.61
N ALA A 70 -6.78 14.09 -2.22
CA ALA A 70 -7.54 13.45 -1.16
C ALA A 70 -7.37 14.20 0.19
N ASN A 71 -6.17 14.63 0.51
CA ASN A 71 -5.91 15.38 1.72
C ASN A 71 -6.60 16.76 1.72
N ARG A 72 -6.50 17.50 0.60
CA ARG A 72 -7.16 18.80 0.47
C ARG A 72 -8.67 18.69 0.63
N ASP A 73 -9.29 17.68 0.01
CA ASP A 73 -10.73 17.59 -0.13
C ASP A 73 -11.40 16.81 1.02
N THR A 74 -10.64 15.98 1.73
CA THR A 74 -11.21 15.04 2.72
C THR A 74 -10.58 15.15 4.11
N TYR A 75 -9.25 15.09 4.20
CA TYR A 75 -8.57 14.93 5.49
C TYR A 75 -8.08 16.23 6.10
N GLN A 76 -7.57 17.14 5.29
CA GLN A 76 -7.09 18.47 5.69
C GLN A 76 -5.98 18.45 6.74
N PHE A 77 -5.09 17.43 6.67
CA PHE A 77 -3.89 17.40 7.49
C PHE A 77 -2.85 18.38 6.98
N ASP A 78 -2.03 18.91 7.89
CA ASP A 78 -0.82 19.64 7.55
C ASP A 78 0.28 18.61 7.20
N LEU A 79 0.35 18.23 5.94
CA LEU A 79 1.34 17.29 5.42
C LEU A 79 2.60 18.06 5.05
N THR A 80 3.74 17.64 5.61
CA THR A 80 5.02 18.34 5.43
C THR A 80 5.99 17.60 4.52
N GLU A 81 5.88 16.28 4.43
CA GLU A 81 6.90 15.49 3.73
C GLU A 81 6.35 14.12 3.26
N PHE A 82 6.96 13.58 2.19
CA PHE A 82 6.81 12.21 1.72
C PHE A 82 8.17 11.52 1.89
N MET A 83 8.33 10.77 2.97
CA MET A 83 9.64 10.21 3.35
C MET A 83 9.77 8.73 3.07
N GLU A 84 8.73 8.08 2.58
CA GLU A 84 8.73 6.63 2.39
C GLU A 84 8.67 6.26 0.91
N SER A 85 9.43 5.23 0.57
CA SER A 85 9.45 4.65 -0.75
C SER A 85 8.18 3.85 -1.02
N LEU A 86 7.80 3.75 -2.28
CA LEU A 86 6.71 2.87 -2.69
C LEU A 86 7.17 1.41 -2.68
N GLN A 87 6.30 0.54 -2.21
CA GLN A 87 6.50 -0.90 -2.26
C GLN A 87 5.37 -1.59 -3.03
N VAL A 88 5.72 -2.58 -3.83
CA VAL A 88 4.76 -3.55 -4.35
C VAL A 88 4.83 -4.76 -3.43
N ALA A 89 3.71 -5.05 -2.75
CA ALA A 89 3.60 -6.18 -1.83
C ALA A 89 2.83 -7.31 -2.51
N HIS A 90 3.40 -8.51 -2.51
CA HIS A 90 2.78 -9.72 -3.03
C HIS A 90 2.49 -10.69 -1.89
N TYR A 91 1.22 -11.01 -1.71
CA TYR A 91 0.72 -11.95 -0.73
C TYR A 91 0.35 -13.25 -1.46
N ASP A 92 1.25 -14.22 -1.44
CA ASP A 92 1.09 -15.48 -2.16
C ASP A 92 0.29 -16.49 -1.32
N SER A 93 -0.77 -17.07 -1.89
CA SER A 93 -1.59 -18.10 -1.24
C SER A 93 -0.80 -19.38 -0.95
N ALA A 94 0.16 -19.76 -1.81
CA ALA A 94 1.02 -20.92 -1.59
C ALA A 94 1.90 -20.80 -0.35
N ARG A 95 2.15 -19.58 0.11
CA ARG A 95 2.91 -19.27 1.33
C ARG A 95 2.01 -18.77 2.47
N GLU A 96 0.70 -18.87 2.32
CA GLU A 96 -0.26 -18.32 3.30
C GLU A 96 0.00 -16.82 3.58
N GLY A 97 0.24 -16.06 2.51
CA GLY A 97 0.58 -14.64 2.60
C GLY A 97 -0.48 -13.84 3.35
N HIS A 98 -0.05 -13.04 4.32
CA HIS A 98 -0.93 -12.23 5.15
C HIS A 98 -0.21 -11.07 5.81
N PHE A 99 -0.98 -10.13 6.32
CA PHE A 99 -0.54 -9.13 7.27
C PHE A 99 -1.63 -9.00 8.34
N ASP A 100 -1.28 -9.33 9.57
CA ASP A 100 -2.22 -9.29 10.69
C ASP A 100 -2.57 -7.84 11.07
N TRP A 101 -3.60 -7.68 11.90
CA TRP A 101 -4.02 -6.39 12.42
C TRP A 101 -2.85 -5.63 13.04
N HIS A 102 -2.64 -4.42 12.58
CA HIS A 102 -1.55 -3.56 13.04
C HIS A 102 -1.94 -2.09 12.88
N SER A 103 -1.18 -1.22 13.50
CA SER A 103 -1.25 0.22 13.26
C SER A 103 -0.09 0.64 12.35
N ASP A 104 -0.38 1.49 11.37
CA ASP A 104 0.65 2.05 10.48
C ASP A 104 1.50 3.12 11.19
N ILE A 105 0.96 3.76 12.23
CA ILE A 105 1.75 4.59 13.13
C ILE A 105 2.55 3.67 14.05
N GLY A 106 3.84 3.93 14.16
CA GLY A 106 4.74 3.16 14.99
C GLY A 106 5.80 4.02 15.65
N ASP A 107 6.66 3.36 16.42
CA ASP A 107 7.83 4.00 17.00
C ASP A 107 8.87 4.29 15.92
N GLY A 108 9.68 5.32 16.16
CA GLY A 108 10.74 5.71 15.25
C GLY A 108 10.45 6.99 14.46
N ARG A 109 11.51 7.54 13.89
CA ARG A 109 11.51 8.89 13.32
C ARG A 109 10.52 9.08 12.17
N ILE A 110 10.34 8.08 11.33
CA ILE A 110 9.44 8.14 10.16
C ILE A 110 8.05 7.65 10.55
N ALA A 111 7.94 6.44 11.09
CA ALA A 111 6.66 5.81 11.39
C ALA A 111 5.79 6.61 12.37
N ALA A 112 6.39 7.33 13.31
CA ALA A 112 5.67 8.19 14.25
C ALA A 112 5.02 9.42 13.58
N LYS A 113 5.46 9.78 12.39
CA LYS A 113 4.94 10.95 11.64
C LYS A 113 3.88 10.60 10.61
N ARG A 114 3.60 9.33 10.36
CA ARG A 114 2.60 8.91 9.37
C ARG A 114 1.23 9.46 9.70
N LYS A 115 0.60 10.11 8.75
CA LYS A 115 -0.76 10.67 8.85
C LYS A 115 -1.74 9.99 7.91
N LEU A 116 -1.26 9.61 6.72
CA LEU A 116 -2.05 8.95 5.70
C LEU A 116 -1.28 7.74 5.20
N THR A 117 -2.01 6.67 4.93
CA THR A 117 -1.52 5.50 4.20
C THR A 117 -2.35 5.37 2.92
N LEU A 118 -1.68 5.14 1.80
CA LEU A 118 -2.33 4.85 0.53
C LEU A 118 -2.02 3.40 0.14
N VAL A 119 -3.06 2.68 -0.27
CA VAL A 119 -2.93 1.33 -0.83
C VAL A 119 -3.63 1.32 -2.18
N ALA A 120 -2.96 0.84 -3.22
CA ALA A 120 -3.52 0.64 -4.54
C ALA A 120 -3.69 -0.86 -4.84
N GLN A 121 -4.86 -1.24 -5.37
CA GLN A 121 -5.15 -2.61 -5.77
C GLN A 121 -4.61 -2.88 -7.17
N LEU A 122 -3.62 -3.77 -7.27
CA LEU A 122 -2.97 -4.08 -8.55
C LEU A 122 -3.46 -5.38 -9.19
N SER A 123 -4.05 -6.30 -8.42
CA SER A 123 -4.58 -7.58 -8.89
C SER A 123 -6.04 -7.46 -9.32
N GLU A 124 -6.44 -8.27 -10.29
CA GLU A 124 -7.86 -8.44 -10.62
C GLU A 124 -8.59 -9.09 -9.44
N PRO A 125 -9.79 -8.62 -9.09
CA PRO A 125 -10.51 -9.11 -7.90
C PRO A 125 -10.95 -10.57 -7.99
N ASP A 126 -11.08 -11.12 -9.19
CA ASP A 126 -11.42 -12.51 -9.45
C ASP A 126 -10.19 -13.44 -9.59
N ALA A 127 -8.99 -12.88 -9.57
CA ALA A 127 -7.74 -13.64 -9.64
C ALA A 127 -7.35 -14.30 -8.30
N TYR A 128 -8.03 -13.96 -7.20
CA TYR A 128 -7.72 -14.50 -5.87
C TYR A 128 -8.98 -14.64 -5.00
N VAL A 129 -8.87 -15.43 -3.95
CA VAL A 129 -9.93 -15.62 -2.95
C VAL A 129 -9.37 -15.28 -1.56
N GLY A 130 -10.13 -14.51 -0.78
CA GLY A 130 -9.64 -13.99 0.50
C GLY A 130 -8.70 -12.80 0.34
N GLY A 131 -7.82 -12.57 1.30
CA GLY A 131 -6.82 -11.50 1.25
C GLY A 131 -7.41 -10.09 1.20
N LEU A 132 -8.58 -9.89 1.80
CA LEU A 132 -9.23 -8.58 1.84
C LEU A 132 -8.41 -7.61 2.69
N LEU A 133 -8.29 -6.38 2.21
CA LEU A 133 -7.79 -5.27 3.01
C LEU A 133 -8.93 -4.75 3.87
N GLU A 134 -8.73 -4.81 5.16
CA GLU A 134 -9.71 -4.35 6.13
C GLU A 134 -9.11 -3.26 7.01
N VAL A 135 -9.90 -2.26 7.33
CA VAL A 135 -9.52 -1.13 8.19
C VAL A 135 -10.52 -1.03 9.34
N MET A 136 -10.03 -0.88 10.56
CA MET A 136 -10.85 -0.70 11.75
C MET A 136 -10.66 0.72 12.30
N PRO A 137 -11.42 1.70 11.79
CA PRO A 137 -11.27 3.10 12.23
C PRO A 137 -11.82 3.34 13.63
N SER A 138 -12.70 2.47 14.13
CA SER A 138 -13.33 2.54 15.43
C SER A 138 -13.79 1.15 15.88
N SER A 139 -15.05 0.96 16.22
CA SER A 139 -15.62 -0.33 16.65
C SER A 139 -16.14 -1.21 15.51
N HIS A 140 -16.03 -0.78 14.28
CA HIS A 140 -16.49 -1.54 13.11
C HIS A 140 -15.37 -1.63 12.06
N THR A 141 -15.41 -2.70 11.29
CA THR A 141 -14.48 -2.96 10.20
C THR A 141 -15.05 -2.43 8.89
N VAL A 142 -14.21 -1.82 8.08
CA VAL A 142 -14.48 -1.40 6.71
C VAL A 142 -13.60 -2.21 5.78
N THR A 143 -14.20 -2.91 4.82
CA THR A 143 -13.47 -3.60 3.77
C THR A 143 -13.18 -2.61 2.64
N ALA A 144 -11.93 -2.53 2.22
CA ALA A 144 -11.52 -1.68 1.11
C ALA A 144 -12.07 -2.19 -0.23
N ASN A 145 -12.16 -1.28 -1.20
CA ASN A 145 -12.55 -1.62 -2.57
C ASN A 145 -11.51 -2.58 -3.18
N THR A 146 -11.98 -3.64 -3.83
CA THR A 146 -11.12 -4.64 -4.49
C THR A 146 -10.94 -4.39 -5.98
N ALA A 147 -11.61 -3.38 -6.55
CA ALA A 147 -11.48 -3.06 -7.95
C ALA A 147 -10.04 -2.69 -8.31
N ARG A 148 -9.52 -3.26 -9.38
CA ARG A 148 -8.17 -3.01 -9.86
C ARG A 148 -7.97 -1.54 -10.21
N GLY A 149 -6.90 -0.94 -9.74
CA GLY A 149 -6.59 0.48 -9.94
C GLY A 149 -7.30 1.43 -8.97
N SER A 150 -8.09 0.90 -8.02
CA SER A 150 -8.65 1.72 -6.95
C SER A 150 -7.65 1.93 -5.84
#